data_797e75cb077c12ef166e2f3352cc4c0d
#
_entry.id   797e75cb077c12ef166e2f3352cc4c0d
#
_cell.length_a   1.000
_cell.length_b   1.000
_cell.length_c   1.000
_cell.angle_alpha   90.00
_cell.angle_beta   90.00
_cell.angle_gamma   90.00
#
_symmetry.space_group_name_H-M   'P 1'
#
loop_
_entity.id
_entity.type
_entity.pdbx_description
1 polymer ?
#
loop_
_entity_poly.entity_id
_entity_poly.type
_entity_poly.pdbx_seq_one_letter_code
_entity_poly.pdbx_strand_id
1 'polypeptide(L)'
;MKSYFFAFFALLMVISCKKETYQLSTDWIVISKNIQFKENGDFLLLKSGKLQYKIPHSKLPYQKIMLLNASLVGYITELGAEEKIIGVSSPEYIFSEKIQKSIQENKIQNIGNEQKYNVEKIIAYQPDAIFTNYVASFENTYEVLKKNGIEIIFIDEYLEEKPLEKAKIIEVFGKLLGKEKEALEKYSEIEKNYNSYKNLAAKSMNKPQVLT
;
A
#
# COMPACT_ATOMS: atom_id res chain seq x y z
N MET A 1 -2.48 52.11 -38.55
CA MET A 1 -2.20 51.66 -37.19
C MET A 1 -3.20 50.62 -36.68
N LYS A 2 -3.91 49.87 -37.51
CA LYS A 2 -4.89 48.83 -37.09
C LYS A 2 -4.47 47.37 -37.40
N SER A 3 -3.33 47.19 -38.09
CA SER A 3 -2.92 45.85 -38.55
C SER A 3 -1.95 45.11 -37.61
N TYR A 4 -1.30 45.79 -36.67
CA TYR A 4 -0.32 45.17 -35.76
C TYR A 4 -0.94 44.63 -34.49
N PHE A 5 -2.17 44.99 -34.16
CA PHE A 5 -2.88 44.53 -32.97
C PHE A 5 -3.43 43.12 -33.14
N PHE A 6 -3.69 42.69 -34.36
CA PHE A 6 -4.20 41.35 -34.67
C PHE A 6 -3.09 40.28 -34.69
N ALA A 7 -1.85 40.70 -35.03
CA ALA A 7 -0.71 39.78 -35.03
C ALA A 7 -0.20 39.42 -33.61
N PHE A 8 -0.39 40.34 -32.65
CA PHE A 8 0.01 40.07 -31.22
C PHE A 8 -0.94 39.16 -30.49
N PHE A 9 -2.22 39.11 -30.89
CA PHE A 9 -3.22 38.24 -30.27
C PHE A 9 -3.14 36.78 -30.78
N ALA A 10 -2.60 36.55 -31.95
CA ALA A 10 -2.40 35.22 -32.54
C ALA A 10 -1.18 34.47 -31.92
N LEU A 11 -0.23 35.19 -31.28
CA LEU A 11 0.98 34.61 -30.71
C LEU A 11 0.76 34.03 -29.27
N LEU A 12 -0.39 34.35 -28.65
CA LEU A 12 -0.71 33.90 -27.30
C LEU A 12 -1.46 32.54 -27.24
N MET A 13 -1.78 31.96 -28.40
CA MET A 13 -2.53 30.69 -28.48
C MET A 13 -1.66 29.42 -28.60
N VAL A 14 -0.36 29.54 -28.52
CA VAL A 14 0.56 28.37 -28.58
C VAL A 14 1.20 28.04 -27.24
N ILE A 15 0.54 28.38 -26.12
CA ILE A 15 0.86 27.72 -24.86
C ILE A 15 0.10 26.40 -24.86
N SER A 16 0.57 25.50 -25.72
CA SER A 16 0.19 24.11 -25.71
C SER A 16 0.55 23.53 -24.31
N CYS A 17 -0.46 23.22 -23.51
CA CYS A 17 -0.28 22.33 -22.39
C CYS A 17 0.44 21.08 -22.91
N LYS A 18 1.72 20.93 -22.60
CA LYS A 18 2.36 19.62 -22.62
C LYS A 18 1.58 18.77 -21.62
N LYS A 19 0.63 17.98 -22.10
CA LYS A 19 0.23 16.77 -21.41
C LYS A 19 1.52 15.96 -21.27
N GLU A 20 2.04 15.86 -20.07
CA GLU A 20 2.99 14.82 -19.75
C GLU A 20 2.25 13.51 -20.03
N THR A 21 2.51 12.93 -21.19
CA THR A 21 2.16 11.54 -21.47
C THR A 21 3.08 10.75 -20.57
N TYR A 22 2.57 10.36 -19.40
CA TYR A 22 3.14 9.26 -18.64
C TYR A 22 3.22 8.07 -19.60
N GLN A 23 4.42 7.77 -20.06
CA GLN A 23 4.66 6.50 -20.74
C GLN A 23 4.40 5.43 -19.67
N LEU A 24 3.26 4.76 -19.79
CA LEU A 24 2.93 3.58 -18.99
C LEU A 24 4.09 2.59 -19.19
N SER A 25 4.90 2.42 -18.17
CA SER A 25 5.90 1.35 -18.16
C SER A 25 5.14 0.04 -18.31
N THR A 26 5.34 -0.64 -19.44
CA THR A 26 4.75 -1.96 -19.68
C THR A 26 5.45 -3.05 -18.87
N ASP A 27 6.53 -2.69 -18.19
CA ASP A 27 7.36 -3.61 -17.44
C ASP A 27 6.90 -3.76 -15.99
N TRP A 28 7.17 -4.93 -15.43
CA TRP A 28 6.90 -5.20 -14.03
C TRP A 28 7.85 -4.42 -13.12
N ILE A 29 7.30 -3.63 -12.21
CA ILE A 29 8.03 -3.03 -11.10
C ILE A 29 8.18 -4.10 -10.03
N VAL A 30 9.42 -4.56 -9.83
CA VAL A 30 9.74 -5.61 -8.85
C VAL A 30 9.93 -4.96 -7.48
N ILE A 31 9.08 -5.36 -6.54
CA ILE A 31 9.16 -4.95 -5.13
C ILE A 31 10.05 -5.93 -4.37
N SER A 32 9.75 -7.21 -4.53
CA SER A 32 10.48 -8.31 -3.92
C SER A 32 10.45 -9.54 -4.81
N LYS A 33 11.03 -10.64 -4.33
CA LYS A 33 10.90 -11.96 -4.98
C LYS A 33 9.43 -12.36 -5.16
N ASN A 34 8.57 -12.02 -4.21
CA ASN A 34 7.17 -12.48 -4.17
C ASN A 34 6.17 -11.42 -4.66
N ILE A 35 6.56 -10.14 -4.70
CA ILE A 35 5.63 -9.05 -5.00
C ILE A 35 6.14 -8.19 -6.15
N GLN A 36 5.28 -7.97 -7.14
CA GLN A 36 5.54 -7.07 -8.26
C GLN A 36 4.22 -6.53 -8.81
N PHE A 37 4.27 -5.34 -9.39
CA PHE A 37 3.10 -4.76 -10.05
C PHE A 37 3.46 -4.08 -11.37
N LYS A 38 2.48 -3.87 -12.21
CA LYS A 38 2.62 -3.07 -13.44
C LYS A 38 1.32 -2.42 -13.84
N GLU A 39 1.45 -1.31 -14.57
CA GLU A 39 0.33 -0.70 -15.26
C GLU A 39 -0.02 -1.51 -16.53
N ASN A 40 -1.30 -1.67 -16.80
CA ASN A 40 -1.79 -2.37 -17.99
C ASN A 40 -3.11 -1.75 -18.48
N GLY A 41 -3.03 -0.69 -19.25
CA GLY A 41 -4.20 0.05 -19.72
C GLY A 41 -5.05 0.57 -18.55
N ASP A 42 -6.30 0.13 -18.47
CA ASP A 42 -7.26 0.56 -17.43
C ASP A 42 -7.08 -0.17 -16.09
N PHE A 43 -6.04 -0.97 -15.93
CA PHE A 43 -5.84 -1.84 -14.77
C PHE A 43 -4.44 -1.73 -14.20
N LEU A 44 -4.35 -1.80 -12.88
CA LEU A 44 -3.15 -2.18 -12.18
C LEU A 44 -3.11 -3.72 -12.05
N LEU A 45 -2.05 -4.36 -12.52
CA LEU A 45 -1.79 -5.77 -12.25
C LEU A 45 -0.83 -5.87 -11.07
N LEU A 46 -1.25 -6.58 -10.02
CA LEU A 46 -0.44 -6.85 -8.84
C LEU A 46 -0.27 -8.37 -8.71
N LYS A 47 0.98 -8.82 -8.60
CA LYS A 47 1.30 -10.20 -8.20
C LYS A 47 1.74 -10.19 -6.75
N SER A 48 1.20 -11.11 -5.96
CA SER A 48 1.60 -11.37 -4.58
C SER A 48 1.62 -12.87 -4.35
N GLY A 49 2.80 -13.42 -4.15
CA GLY A 49 3.03 -14.86 -4.11
C GLY A 49 2.58 -15.54 -5.41
N LYS A 50 1.65 -16.49 -5.26
CA LYS A 50 1.06 -17.22 -6.40
C LYS A 50 -0.19 -16.53 -6.97
N LEU A 51 -0.66 -15.46 -6.34
CA LEU A 51 -1.89 -14.78 -6.73
C LEU A 51 -1.60 -13.60 -7.65
N GLN A 52 -2.55 -13.32 -8.52
CA GLN A 52 -2.53 -12.14 -9.37
C GLN A 52 -3.87 -11.42 -9.27
N TYR A 53 -3.79 -10.11 -9.04
CA TYR A 53 -4.92 -9.21 -8.96
C TYR A 53 -4.95 -8.33 -10.20
N LYS A 54 -6.15 -8.12 -10.73
CA LYS A 54 -6.44 -7.18 -11.82
C LYS A 54 -7.35 -6.09 -11.27
N ILE A 55 -6.76 -4.98 -10.84
CA ILE A 55 -7.45 -3.90 -10.13
C ILE A 55 -7.76 -2.78 -11.12
N PRO A 56 -9.03 -2.48 -11.40
CA PRO A 56 -9.40 -1.37 -12.27
C PRO A 56 -8.92 -0.02 -11.69
N HIS A 57 -8.35 0.85 -12.51
CA HIS A 57 -7.97 2.21 -12.08
C HIS A 57 -9.14 3.03 -11.54
N SER A 58 -10.36 2.73 -11.98
CA SER A 58 -11.59 3.36 -11.45
C SER A 58 -11.86 3.06 -9.98
N LYS A 59 -11.23 2.01 -9.42
CA LYS A 59 -11.32 1.67 -7.99
C LYS A 59 -10.20 2.31 -7.17
N LEU A 60 -9.15 2.83 -7.82
CA LEU A 60 -7.99 3.42 -7.15
C LEU A 60 -8.09 4.95 -7.09
N PRO A 61 -7.53 5.61 -6.08
CA PRO A 61 -6.97 4.97 -4.89
C PRO A 61 -8.07 4.52 -3.91
N TYR A 62 -7.84 3.40 -3.23
CA TYR A 62 -8.76 2.94 -2.19
C TYR A 62 -8.90 3.99 -1.07
N GLN A 63 -10.13 4.17 -0.59
CA GLN A 63 -10.46 5.16 0.44
C GLN A 63 -10.87 4.52 1.78
N LYS A 64 -11.41 3.31 1.73
CA LYS A 64 -11.88 2.56 2.90
C LYS A 64 -11.21 1.19 2.92
N ILE A 65 -10.21 1.02 3.75
CA ILE A 65 -9.49 -0.25 3.86
C ILE A 65 -9.67 -0.89 5.23
N MET A 66 -9.60 -2.21 5.26
CA MET A 66 -9.48 -2.98 6.49
C MET A 66 -8.19 -3.80 6.47
N LEU A 67 -7.57 -3.92 7.65
CA LEU A 67 -6.34 -4.67 7.84
C LEU A 67 -6.61 -5.83 8.78
N LEU A 68 -6.55 -7.05 8.26
CA LEU A 68 -6.73 -8.28 9.06
C LEU A 68 -5.40 -8.82 9.61
N ASN A 69 -4.32 -8.10 9.37
CA ASN A 69 -3.01 -8.36 9.93
C ASN A 69 -2.44 -7.04 10.50
N ALA A 70 -2.17 -7.03 11.81
CA ALA A 70 -1.68 -5.85 12.53
C ALA A 70 -0.32 -5.35 12.01
N SER A 71 0.54 -6.23 11.46
CA SER A 71 1.84 -5.84 10.91
C SER A 71 1.73 -4.88 9.73
N LEU A 72 0.64 -4.96 8.96
CA LEU A 72 0.42 -4.10 7.79
C LEU A 72 0.08 -2.66 8.16
N VAL A 73 -0.37 -2.41 9.41
CA VAL A 73 -0.69 -1.07 9.91
C VAL A 73 0.53 -0.13 9.82
N GLY A 74 1.72 -0.66 10.07
CA GLY A 74 2.96 0.11 10.00
C GLY A 74 3.19 0.78 8.63
N TYR A 75 2.93 0.07 7.53
CA TYR A 75 3.07 0.65 6.18
C TYR A 75 2.10 1.82 5.95
N ILE A 76 0.86 1.67 6.42
CA ILE A 76 -0.16 2.71 6.24
C ILE A 76 0.17 3.95 7.09
N THR A 77 0.66 3.73 8.31
CA THR A 77 1.10 4.80 9.22
C THR A 77 2.29 5.57 8.65
N GLU A 78 3.28 4.86 8.09
CA GLU A 78 4.45 5.49 7.47
C GLU A 78 4.10 6.31 6.22
N LEU A 79 2.98 6.00 5.56
CA LEU A 79 2.44 6.77 4.44
C LEU A 79 1.56 7.96 4.88
N GLY A 80 1.26 8.08 6.18
CA GLY A 80 0.32 9.09 6.68
C GLY A 80 -1.09 8.90 6.12
N ALA A 81 -1.52 7.65 5.92
CA ALA A 81 -2.80 7.29 5.30
C ALA A 81 -3.78 6.60 6.29
N GLU A 82 -3.60 6.83 7.59
CA GLU A 82 -4.40 6.19 8.64
C GLU A 82 -5.89 6.51 8.56
N GLU A 83 -6.25 7.65 7.98
CA GLU A 83 -7.64 8.06 7.76
C GLU A 83 -8.41 7.12 6.82
N LYS A 84 -7.68 6.32 6.02
CA LYS A 84 -8.28 5.32 5.13
C LYS A 84 -8.60 4.02 5.84
N ILE A 85 -8.05 3.79 7.03
CA ILE A 85 -8.30 2.57 7.82
C ILE A 85 -9.67 2.70 8.49
N ILE A 86 -10.60 1.82 8.14
CA ILE A 86 -11.94 1.76 8.76
C ILE A 86 -12.10 0.57 9.70
N GLY A 87 -11.18 -0.39 9.65
CA GLY A 87 -11.22 -1.55 10.55
C GLY A 87 -9.89 -2.27 10.62
N VAL A 88 -9.61 -2.83 11.78
CA VAL A 88 -8.41 -3.64 12.07
C VAL A 88 -8.78 -4.88 12.87
N SER A 89 -8.03 -5.96 12.67
CA SER A 89 -8.06 -7.10 13.58
C SER A 89 -6.98 -6.98 14.66
N SER A 90 -7.16 -7.66 15.75
CA SER A 90 -6.17 -7.77 16.85
C SER A 90 -5.56 -6.42 17.24
N PRO A 91 -6.41 -5.43 17.61
CA PRO A 91 -5.94 -4.08 17.94
C PRO A 91 -4.95 -4.03 19.11
N GLU A 92 -4.91 -5.05 19.94
CA GLU A 92 -3.95 -5.22 21.04
C GLU A 92 -2.49 -5.31 20.58
N TYR A 93 -2.25 -5.66 19.31
CA TYR A 93 -0.90 -5.69 18.70
C TYR A 93 -0.54 -4.43 17.92
N ILE A 94 -1.40 -3.40 17.95
CA ILE A 94 -1.16 -2.14 17.25
C ILE A 94 -0.71 -1.09 18.27
N PHE A 95 0.55 -0.65 18.18
CA PHE A 95 1.16 0.27 19.15
C PHE A 95 1.09 1.76 18.74
N SER A 96 0.47 2.08 17.60
CA SER A 96 0.27 3.47 17.17
C SER A 96 -0.79 4.14 18.05
N GLU A 97 -0.39 5.17 18.80
CA GLU A 97 -1.31 5.95 19.65
C GLU A 97 -2.47 6.57 18.84
N LYS A 98 -2.17 7.05 17.62
CA LYS A 98 -3.17 7.63 16.72
C LYS A 98 -4.23 6.61 16.33
N ILE A 99 -3.82 5.38 15.99
CA ILE A 99 -4.73 4.30 15.66
C ILE A 99 -5.51 3.85 16.89
N GLN A 100 -4.86 3.66 18.03
CA GLN A 100 -5.53 3.30 19.28
C GLN A 100 -6.60 4.32 19.69
N LYS A 101 -6.29 5.62 19.59
CA LYS A 101 -7.27 6.68 19.81
C LYS A 101 -8.45 6.58 18.84
N SER A 102 -8.19 6.35 17.56
CA SER A 102 -9.23 6.20 16.55
C SER A 102 -10.13 4.97 16.80
N ILE A 103 -9.59 3.90 17.36
CA ILE A 103 -10.37 2.72 17.79
C ILE A 103 -11.25 3.07 18.98
N GLN A 104 -10.72 3.76 20.00
CA GLN A 104 -11.47 4.20 21.18
C GLN A 104 -12.62 5.16 20.81
N GLU A 105 -12.40 6.00 19.81
CA GLU A 105 -13.40 6.92 19.26
C GLU A 105 -14.37 6.25 18.29
N ASN A 106 -14.30 4.93 18.08
CA ASN A 106 -15.08 4.15 17.12
C ASN A 106 -14.95 4.60 15.65
N LYS A 107 -13.90 5.33 15.31
CA LYS A 107 -13.57 5.69 13.91
C LYS A 107 -12.98 4.50 13.15
N ILE A 108 -12.18 3.69 13.84
CA ILE A 108 -11.66 2.42 13.33
C ILE A 108 -12.32 1.28 14.09
N GLN A 109 -12.86 0.31 13.38
CA GLN A 109 -13.60 -0.80 13.98
C GLN A 109 -12.67 -1.94 14.37
N ASN A 110 -12.85 -2.49 15.56
CA ASN A 110 -12.33 -3.79 15.86
C ASN A 110 -13.18 -4.85 15.15
N ILE A 111 -12.58 -5.60 14.23
CA ILE A 111 -13.24 -6.61 13.38
C ILE A 111 -12.88 -8.04 13.75
N GLY A 112 -12.43 -8.25 14.99
CA GLY A 112 -12.07 -9.56 15.53
C GLY A 112 -10.57 -9.77 15.66
N ASN A 113 -10.15 -10.99 15.60
CA ASN A 113 -8.75 -11.41 15.76
C ASN A 113 -8.40 -12.56 14.82
N GLU A 114 -7.14 -13.02 14.89
CA GLU A 114 -6.62 -14.12 14.07
C GLU A 114 -7.30 -15.48 14.29
N GLN A 115 -8.18 -15.62 15.29
CA GLN A 115 -8.97 -16.83 15.52
C GLN A 115 -10.36 -16.73 14.90
N LYS A 116 -10.94 -15.51 14.86
CA LYS A 116 -12.30 -15.28 14.36
C LYS A 116 -12.49 -13.82 13.94
N TYR A 117 -12.74 -13.60 12.66
CA TYR A 117 -13.17 -12.31 12.15
C TYR A 117 -14.69 -12.13 12.28
N ASN A 118 -15.12 -10.90 12.54
CA ASN A 118 -16.53 -10.53 12.50
C ASN A 118 -16.94 -10.22 11.05
N VAL A 119 -17.29 -11.28 10.32
CA VAL A 119 -17.65 -11.22 8.89
C VAL A 119 -18.84 -10.30 8.64
N GLU A 120 -19.86 -10.35 9.49
CA GLU A 120 -21.06 -9.52 9.39
C GLU A 120 -20.71 -8.03 9.49
N LYS A 121 -19.83 -7.67 10.43
CA LYS A 121 -19.36 -6.31 10.61
C LYS A 121 -18.54 -5.85 9.40
N ILE A 122 -17.65 -6.69 8.89
CA ILE A 122 -16.87 -6.39 7.69
C ILE A 122 -17.80 -6.10 6.51
N ILE A 123 -18.80 -6.95 6.27
CA ILE A 123 -19.77 -6.78 5.18
C ILE A 123 -20.57 -5.50 5.38
N ALA A 124 -21.01 -5.19 6.60
CA ALA A 124 -21.80 -3.98 6.89
C ALA A 124 -21.04 -2.68 6.61
N TYR A 125 -19.74 -2.65 6.82
CA TYR A 125 -18.90 -1.45 6.58
C TYR A 125 -18.46 -1.27 5.13
N GLN A 126 -18.60 -2.31 4.28
CA GLN A 126 -18.28 -2.27 2.85
C GLN A 126 -16.92 -1.62 2.56
N PRO A 127 -15.77 -2.22 2.98
CA PRO A 127 -14.47 -1.70 2.61
C PRO A 127 -14.23 -1.83 1.09
N ASP A 128 -13.47 -0.91 0.52
CA ASP A 128 -13.01 -0.99 -0.88
C ASP A 128 -12.07 -2.20 -1.06
N ALA A 129 -11.21 -2.43 -0.06
CA ALA A 129 -10.33 -3.59 -0.03
C ALA A 129 -9.98 -4.02 1.41
N ILE A 130 -9.67 -5.29 1.55
CA ILE A 130 -9.08 -5.89 2.75
C ILE A 130 -7.65 -6.30 2.41
N PHE A 131 -6.70 -5.91 3.26
CA PHE A 131 -5.32 -6.39 3.20
C PHE A 131 -5.05 -7.35 4.35
N THR A 132 -4.46 -8.49 4.03
CA THR A 132 -4.14 -9.53 5.01
C THR A 132 -3.04 -10.44 4.46
N ASN A 133 -2.49 -11.32 5.30
CA ASN A 133 -1.76 -12.48 4.83
C ASN A 133 -2.71 -13.65 4.56
N TYR A 134 -2.29 -14.60 3.72
CA TYR A 134 -3.11 -15.78 3.45
C TYR A 134 -3.03 -16.78 4.60
N VAL A 135 -4.19 -17.16 5.12
CA VAL A 135 -4.33 -18.20 6.15
C VAL A 135 -5.37 -19.22 5.68
N ALA A 136 -4.94 -20.45 5.42
CA ALA A 136 -5.78 -21.48 4.81
C ALA A 136 -7.05 -21.80 5.60
N SER A 137 -7.02 -21.70 6.93
CA SER A 137 -8.20 -21.95 7.78
C SER A 137 -9.32 -20.92 7.58
N PHE A 138 -9.04 -19.75 6.96
CA PHE A 138 -10.02 -18.71 6.66
C PHE A 138 -10.54 -18.73 5.24
N GLU A 139 -10.22 -19.74 4.42
CA GLU A 139 -10.64 -19.79 3.02
C GLU A 139 -12.15 -19.57 2.85
N ASN A 140 -12.97 -20.24 3.66
CA ASN A 140 -14.43 -20.06 3.64
C ASN A 140 -14.85 -18.61 3.99
N THR A 141 -14.13 -17.96 4.90
CA THR A 141 -14.39 -16.56 5.28
C THR A 141 -14.05 -15.64 4.09
N TYR A 142 -12.92 -15.86 3.44
CA TYR A 142 -12.53 -15.09 2.26
C TYR A 142 -13.54 -15.23 1.13
N GLU A 143 -14.03 -16.46 0.88
CA GLU A 143 -15.06 -16.70 -0.14
C GLU A 143 -16.39 -15.99 0.16
N VAL A 144 -16.82 -15.96 1.43
CA VAL A 144 -18.01 -15.21 1.84
C VAL A 144 -17.83 -13.72 1.59
N LEU A 145 -16.68 -13.15 1.96
CA LEU A 145 -16.40 -11.73 1.76
C LEU A 145 -16.34 -11.38 0.27
N LYS A 146 -15.66 -12.18 -0.54
CA LYS A 146 -15.61 -12.00 -2.02
C LYS A 146 -16.99 -12.07 -2.66
N LYS A 147 -17.85 -13.01 -2.25
CA LYS A 147 -19.24 -13.12 -2.73
C LYS A 147 -20.08 -11.87 -2.40
N ASN A 148 -19.70 -11.14 -1.35
CA ASN A 148 -20.31 -9.86 -0.98
C ASN A 148 -19.62 -8.65 -1.67
N GLY A 149 -18.80 -8.88 -2.68
CA GLY A 149 -18.18 -7.84 -3.49
C GLY A 149 -16.95 -7.18 -2.86
N ILE A 150 -16.45 -7.70 -1.74
CA ILE A 150 -15.29 -7.16 -1.04
C ILE A 150 -14.01 -7.73 -1.67
N GLU A 151 -13.11 -6.86 -2.07
CA GLU A 151 -11.81 -7.23 -2.61
C GLU A 151 -10.85 -7.61 -1.48
N ILE A 152 -10.17 -8.76 -1.62
CA ILE A 152 -9.19 -9.21 -0.62
C ILE A 152 -7.85 -9.35 -1.32
N ILE A 153 -6.86 -8.61 -0.83
CA ILE A 153 -5.49 -8.60 -1.35
C ILE A 153 -4.58 -9.21 -0.28
N PHE A 154 -3.99 -10.34 -0.60
CA PHE A 154 -3.03 -10.99 0.28
C PHE A 154 -1.65 -10.40 0.08
N ILE A 155 -1.04 -9.94 1.16
CA ILE A 155 0.32 -9.43 1.23
C ILE A 155 1.05 -10.23 2.31
N ASP A 156 1.78 -11.26 1.88
CA ASP A 156 2.51 -12.17 2.76
C ASP A 156 3.92 -11.62 3.06
N GLU A 157 3.99 -10.44 3.68
CA GLU A 157 5.22 -9.68 3.93
C GLU A 157 6.21 -10.45 4.83
N TYR A 158 5.70 -11.37 5.64
CA TYR A 158 6.52 -12.22 6.52
C TYR A 158 7.40 -13.22 5.74
N LEU A 159 7.07 -13.49 4.46
CA LEU A 159 7.87 -14.35 3.58
C LEU A 159 9.10 -13.63 3.01
N GLU A 160 9.20 -12.32 3.18
CA GLU A 160 10.35 -11.56 2.69
C GLU A 160 11.52 -11.68 3.66
N GLU A 161 12.58 -12.33 3.18
CA GLU A 161 13.79 -12.64 3.98
C GLU A 161 14.72 -11.43 4.10
N LYS A 162 14.68 -10.51 3.12
CA LYS A 162 15.56 -9.35 3.10
C LYS A 162 14.86 -8.11 3.65
N PRO A 163 15.47 -7.41 4.63
CA PRO A 163 14.84 -6.25 5.26
C PRO A 163 14.43 -5.16 4.26
N LEU A 164 15.24 -4.88 3.24
CA LEU A 164 14.92 -3.88 2.22
C LEU A 164 13.79 -4.32 1.28
N GLU A 165 13.69 -5.61 0.94
CA GLU A 165 12.56 -6.13 0.17
C GLU A 165 11.26 -6.00 0.98
N LYS A 166 11.29 -6.32 2.27
CA LYS A 166 10.16 -6.12 3.18
C LYS A 166 9.78 -4.64 3.29
N ALA A 167 10.73 -3.75 3.51
CA ALA A 167 10.47 -2.31 3.58
C ALA A 167 9.89 -1.76 2.27
N LYS A 168 10.33 -2.27 1.11
CA LYS A 168 9.87 -1.82 -0.22
C LYS A 168 8.38 -2.12 -0.50
N ILE A 169 7.74 -2.99 0.27
CA ILE A 169 6.29 -3.24 0.19
C ILE A 169 5.48 -1.94 0.40
N ILE A 170 6.06 -0.93 1.06
CA ILE A 170 5.44 0.39 1.20
C ILE A 170 5.07 1.00 -0.16
N GLU A 171 5.82 0.71 -1.24
CA GLU A 171 5.51 1.20 -2.59
C GLU A 171 4.21 0.58 -3.15
N VAL A 172 3.89 -0.67 -2.77
CA VAL A 172 2.60 -1.30 -3.13
C VAL A 172 1.45 -0.54 -2.50
N PHE A 173 1.55 -0.27 -1.19
CA PHE A 173 0.52 0.50 -0.49
C PHE A 173 0.46 1.94 -1.00
N GLY A 174 1.60 2.56 -1.30
CA GLY A 174 1.65 3.87 -1.96
C GLY A 174 0.83 3.88 -3.24
N LYS A 175 1.03 2.89 -4.10
CA LYS A 175 0.28 2.74 -5.36
C LYS A 175 -1.21 2.54 -5.16
N LEU A 176 -1.59 1.66 -4.24
CA LEU A 176 -2.99 1.32 -3.98
C LEU A 176 -3.76 2.43 -3.26
N LEU A 177 -3.07 3.30 -2.51
CA LEU A 177 -3.67 4.35 -1.69
C LEU A 177 -3.47 5.76 -2.26
N GLY A 178 -2.79 5.92 -3.40
CA GLY A 178 -2.50 7.23 -4.01
C GLY A 178 -1.47 8.02 -3.21
N LYS A 179 -0.46 7.34 -2.69
CA LYS A 179 0.65 7.87 -1.89
C LYS A 179 2.01 7.45 -2.46
N GLU A 180 2.12 7.39 -3.80
CA GLU A 180 3.31 6.89 -4.48
C GLU A 180 4.56 7.73 -4.15
N LYS A 181 4.40 9.06 -4.09
CA LYS A 181 5.51 9.95 -3.78
C LYS A 181 6.03 9.72 -2.37
N GLU A 182 5.13 9.71 -1.40
CA GLU A 182 5.46 9.47 0.01
C GLU A 182 6.11 8.09 0.20
N ALA A 183 5.64 7.08 -0.53
CA ALA A 183 6.19 5.73 -0.49
C ALA A 183 7.63 5.67 -1.00
N LEU A 184 7.92 6.31 -2.14
CA LEU A 184 9.24 6.37 -2.72
C LEU A 184 10.23 7.14 -1.82
N GLU A 185 9.80 8.29 -1.27
CA GLU A 185 10.61 9.09 -0.34
C GLU A 185 10.94 8.29 0.92
N LYS A 186 9.94 7.63 1.52
CA LYS A 186 10.12 6.83 2.73
C LYS A 186 11.01 5.61 2.49
N TYR A 187 10.82 4.88 1.38
CA TYR A 187 11.68 3.75 1.05
C TYR A 187 13.13 4.20 0.83
N SER A 188 13.35 5.30 0.10
CA SER A 188 14.70 5.85 -0.13
C SER A 188 15.40 6.23 1.18
N GLU A 189 14.67 6.82 2.13
CA GLU A 189 15.20 7.12 3.47
C GLU A 189 15.61 5.84 4.21
N ILE A 190 14.74 4.83 4.23
CA ILE A 190 15.01 3.53 4.88
C ILE A 190 16.23 2.86 4.25
N GLU A 191 16.32 2.80 2.92
CA GLU A 191 17.41 2.19 2.19
C GLU A 191 18.74 2.87 2.50
N LYS A 192 18.77 4.21 2.49
CA LYS A 192 19.94 5.01 2.83
C LYS A 192 20.41 4.71 4.26
N ASN A 193 19.51 4.73 5.22
CA ASN A 193 19.81 4.48 6.62
C ASN A 193 20.32 3.05 6.83
N TYR A 194 19.65 2.06 6.24
CA TYR A 194 20.07 0.66 6.29
C TYR A 194 21.49 0.47 5.75
N ASN A 195 21.80 1.02 4.58
CA ASN A 195 23.11 0.91 3.97
C ASN A 195 24.19 1.63 4.80
N SER A 196 23.86 2.77 5.41
CA SER A 196 24.77 3.49 6.31
C SER A 196 25.12 2.64 7.54
N TYR A 197 24.12 2.06 8.23
CA TYR A 197 24.34 1.20 9.38
C TYR A 197 25.05 -0.11 9.01
N LYS A 198 24.72 -0.70 7.87
CA LYS A 198 25.41 -1.88 7.36
C LYS A 198 26.91 -1.62 7.15
N ASN A 199 27.25 -0.47 6.56
CA ASN A 199 28.64 -0.06 6.34
C ASN A 199 29.36 0.22 7.68
N LEU A 200 28.67 0.81 8.65
CA LEU A 200 29.22 1.05 10.00
C LEU A 200 29.48 -0.29 10.71
N ALA A 201 28.52 -1.20 10.68
CA ALA A 201 28.65 -2.53 11.28
C ALA A 201 29.79 -3.35 10.65
N ALA A 202 29.99 -3.23 9.34
CA ALA A 202 31.08 -3.94 8.65
C ALA A 202 32.47 -3.50 9.12
N LYS A 203 32.62 -2.26 9.61
CA LYS A 203 33.88 -1.71 10.15
C LYS A 203 34.11 -2.07 11.63
N SER A 204 33.07 -2.57 12.33
CA SER A 204 33.22 -2.94 13.74
C SER A 204 34.04 -4.21 13.91
N MET A 205 35.07 -4.13 14.73
CA MET A 205 35.88 -5.30 15.10
C MET A 205 35.19 -6.18 16.16
N ASN A 206 34.25 -5.62 16.89
CA ASN A 206 33.51 -6.32 17.92
C ASN A 206 32.12 -6.72 17.40
N LYS A 207 31.90 -7.99 17.14
CA LYS A 207 30.64 -8.55 16.67
C LYS A 207 29.96 -9.27 17.82
N PRO A 208 28.89 -8.71 18.41
CA PRO A 208 28.13 -9.39 19.46
C PRO A 208 27.49 -10.67 18.91
N GLN A 209 27.44 -11.71 19.75
CA GLN A 209 26.60 -12.88 19.45
C GLN A 209 25.13 -12.52 19.73
N VAL A 210 24.28 -12.79 18.77
CA VAL A 210 22.82 -12.59 18.88
C VAL A 210 22.19 -13.97 18.82
N LEU A 211 21.33 -14.27 19.77
CA LEU A 211 20.44 -15.44 19.70
C LEU A 211 19.33 -15.12 18.68
N THR A 212 19.23 -15.97 17.67
CA THR A 212 18.16 -15.93 16.64
C THR A 212 17.23 -17.13 16.81
#